data_b661632e57e32be0eab5b69bb4a1cac3
#
_entry.id   b661632e57e32be0eab5b69bb4a1cac3
#
_cell.length_a   1.000
_cell.length_b   1.000
_cell.length_c   1.000
_cell.angle_alpha   90.00
_cell.angle_beta   90.00
_cell.angle_gamma   90.00
#
_symmetry.space_group_name_H-M   'P 1'
#
loop_
_entity.id
_entity.type
_entity.pdbx_description
1 polymer ?
#
loop_
_entity_poly.entity_id
_entity_poly.type
_entity_poly.pdbx_seq_one_letter_code
_entity_poly.pdbx_strand_id
1 'polypeptide(L)'
;DVLEALGVNISVEPEKSQEVLEKAGICFLFAQKYHASMRFAGPVRKEIGIPTVFNYIGPLSNPALAKMQLMGVYDAKLVEPLAKVLVNLGLRRGMVVYGNGIDEATLTGPTMICEFNDGVTKTYTITPEEVGLKRCELKDLLGGVAEENAEITRNILSGKERGPKRDAV
;
A
#
# COMPACT_ATOMS: atom_id res chain seq x y z
N ASP A 1 -5.88 8.51 -10.09
CA ASP A 1 -5.33 9.67 -10.82
C ASP A 1 -3.89 9.47 -11.26
N VAL A 2 -2.90 9.14 -10.40
CA VAL A 2 -1.50 8.95 -10.85
C VAL A 2 -1.38 7.82 -11.88
N LEU A 3 -2.00 6.67 -11.66
CA LEU A 3 -1.99 5.56 -12.62
C LEU A 3 -2.65 5.94 -13.95
N GLU A 4 -3.72 6.74 -13.92
CA GLU A 4 -4.36 7.26 -15.13
C GLU A 4 -3.44 8.22 -15.87
N ALA A 5 -2.74 9.12 -15.15
CA ALA A 5 -1.72 10.02 -15.74
C ALA A 5 -0.52 9.25 -16.32
N LEU A 6 -0.25 8.05 -15.82
CA LEU A 6 0.71 7.10 -16.40
C LEU A 6 0.20 6.37 -17.63
N GLY A 7 -1.10 6.47 -17.95
CA GLY A 7 -1.75 5.81 -19.08
C GLY A 7 -2.34 4.43 -18.76
N VAL A 8 -2.42 4.07 -17.47
CA VAL A 8 -3.03 2.81 -17.04
C VAL A 8 -4.56 2.94 -17.06
N ASN A 9 -5.25 2.02 -17.73
CA ASN A 9 -6.70 1.93 -17.63
C ASN A 9 -7.09 1.28 -16.30
N ILE A 10 -7.47 2.12 -15.31
CA ILE A 10 -7.90 1.65 -13.99
C ILE A 10 -9.33 1.12 -13.95
N SER A 11 -10.14 1.41 -14.97
CA SER A 11 -11.57 1.05 -15.05
C SER A 11 -11.83 -0.30 -15.73
N VAL A 12 -10.84 -1.18 -15.71
CA VAL A 12 -10.93 -2.53 -16.29
C VAL A 12 -11.93 -3.38 -15.50
N GLU A 13 -12.79 -4.11 -16.18
CA GLU A 13 -13.76 -5.01 -15.55
C GLU A 13 -13.08 -6.22 -14.89
N PRO A 14 -13.70 -6.82 -13.85
CA PRO A 14 -13.10 -7.90 -13.07
C PRO A 14 -12.60 -9.08 -13.88
N GLU A 15 -13.37 -9.53 -14.88
CA GLU A 15 -13.02 -10.65 -15.74
C GLU A 15 -11.77 -10.35 -16.58
N LYS A 16 -11.65 -9.10 -17.05
CA LYS A 16 -10.48 -8.67 -17.80
C LYS A 16 -9.26 -8.48 -16.91
N SER A 17 -9.46 -8.02 -15.67
CA SER A 17 -8.39 -7.91 -14.68
C SER A 17 -7.82 -9.28 -14.32
N GLN A 18 -8.67 -10.32 -14.24
CA GLN A 18 -8.22 -11.70 -14.06
C GLN A 18 -7.36 -12.17 -15.23
N GLU A 19 -7.82 -11.94 -16.48
CA GLU A 19 -7.04 -12.29 -17.68
C GLU A 19 -5.67 -11.58 -17.71
N VAL A 20 -5.63 -10.29 -17.31
CA VAL A 20 -4.39 -9.53 -17.23
C VAL A 20 -3.46 -10.13 -16.19
N LEU A 21 -3.98 -10.45 -14.99
CA LEU A 21 -3.19 -11.08 -13.93
C LEU A 21 -2.60 -12.42 -14.38
N GLU A 22 -3.39 -13.26 -15.05
CA GLU A 22 -2.96 -14.57 -15.54
C GLU A 22 -1.88 -14.46 -16.64
N LYS A 23 -2.00 -13.46 -17.53
CA LYS A 23 -1.09 -13.31 -18.68
C LYS A 23 0.16 -12.47 -18.36
N ALA A 24 -0.01 -11.40 -17.59
CA ALA A 24 1.05 -10.43 -17.29
C ALA A 24 1.69 -10.63 -15.89
N GLY A 25 1.06 -11.41 -15.02
CA GLY A 25 1.52 -11.63 -13.64
C GLY A 25 1.26 -10.46 -12.69
N ILE A 26 0.69 -9.37 -13.17
CA ILE A 26 0.35 -8.17 -12.40
C ILE A 26 -0.91 -7.51 -12.95
N CYS A 27 -1.77 -6.98 -12.07
CA CYS A 27 -2.89 -6.13 -12.46
C CYS A 27 -3.21 -5.11 -11.37
N PHE A 28 -3.94 -4.06 -11.74
CA PHE A 28 -4.53 -3.10 -10.81
C PHE A 28 -5.99 -3.46 -10.55
N LEU A 29 -6.33 -3.67 -9.28
CA LEU A 29 -7.69 -4.00 -8.84
C LEU A 29 -8.35 -2.74 -8.26
N PHE A 30 -9.12 -2.02 -9.09
CA PHE A 30 -9.76 -0.79 -8.67
C PHE A 30 -10.92 -1.08 -7.71
N ALA A 31 -10.75 -0.71 -6.44
CA ALA A 31 -11.68 -1.05 -5.36
C ALA A 31 -13.16 -0.73 -5.66
N GLN A 32 -13.46 0.35 -6.38
CA GLN A 32 -14.83 0.72 -6.74
C GLN A 32 -15.51 -0.28 -7.67
N LYS A 33 -14.74 -1.02 -8.49
CA LYS A 33 -15.26 -2.08 -9.37
C LYS A 33 -15.57 -3.37 -8.60
N TYR A 34 -14.81 -3.66 -7.55
CA TYR A 34 -14.95 -4.90 -6.78
C TYR A 34 -15.86 -4.77 -5.55
N HIS A 35 -16.00 -3.56 -5.02
CA HIS A 35 -16.80 -3.29 -3.82
C HIS A 35 -17.96 -2.35 -4.13
N ALA A 36 -18.87 -2.77 -5.02
CA ALA A 36 -19.99 -1.95 -5.47
C ALA A 36 -20.89 -1.43 -4.32
N SER A 37 -21.00 -2.19 -3.21
CA SER A 37 -21.73 -1.77 -2.00
C SER A 37 -21.10 -0.55 -1.31
N MET A 38 -19.82 -0.30 -1.51
CA MET A 38 -19.09 0.83 -0.91
C MET A 38 -19.60 2.19 -1.42
N ARG A 39 -20.30 2.24 -2.57
CA ARG A 39 -20.97 3.45 -3.06
C ARG A 39 -21.97 4.02 -2.05
N PHE A 40 -22.59 3.18 -1.24
CA PHE A 40 -23.56 3.60 -0.22
C PHE A 40 -22.86 4.10 1.05
N ALA A 41 -21.70 3.57 1.38
CA ALA A 41 -20.92 4.00 2.54
C ALA A 41 -20.06 5.26 2.26
N GLY A 42 -19.72 5.50 1.00
CA GLY A 42 -18.82 6.60 0.59
C GLY A 42 -19.26 7.98 1.06
N PRO A 43 -20.51 8.43 0.79
CA PRO A 43 -21.01 9.72 1.25
C PRO A 43 -20.97 9.86 2.77
N VAL A 44 -21.42 8.84 3.51
CA VAL A 44 -21.43 8.81 4.98
C VAL A 44 -20.00 8.91 5.54
N ARG A 45 -19.04 8.18 4.96
CA ARG A 45 -17.63 8.26 5.36
C ARG A 45 -17.06 9.68 5.19
N LYS A 46 -17.40 10.33 4.07
CA LYS A 46 -16.95 11.69 3.79
C LYS A 46 -17.55 12.70 4.79
N GLU A 47 -18.80 12.51 5.18
CA GLU A 47 -19.49 13.36 6.15
C GLU A 47 -18.94 13.18 7.57
N ILE A 48 -18.69 11.93 7.99
CA ILE A 48 -18.12 11.59 9.30
C ILE A 48 -16.69 12.14 9.45
N GLY A 49 -15.87 12.08 8.39
CA GLY A 49 -14.51 12.66 8.35
C GLY A 49 -13.47 12.03 9.28
N ILE A 50 -13.78 10.88 9.91
CA ILE A 50 -12.83 10.15 10.78
C ILE A 50 -12.53 8.77 10.21
N PRO A 51 -11.39 8.15 10.59
CA PRO A 51 -11.07 6.77 10.24
C PRO A 51 -12.16 5.81 10.74
N THR A 52 -12.54 4.87 9.89
CA THR A 52 -13.55 3.86 10.19
C THR A 52 -13.03 2.47 9.84
N VAL A 53 -13.76 1.43 10.15
CA VAL A 53 -13.47 0.06 9.76
C VAL A 53 -13.22 -0.10 8.25
N PHE A 54 -13.83 0.74 7.43
CA PHE A 54 -13.61 0.76 5.97
C PHE A 54 -12.19 1.15 5.53
N ASN A 55 -11.39 1.72 6.42
CA ASN A 55 -9.98 1.98 6.15
C ASN A 55 -9.15 0.70 6.17
N TYR A 56 -9.65 -0.38 6.78
CA TYR A 56 -8.97 -1.67 6.89
C TYR A 56 -9.57 -2.77 6.03
N ILE A 57 -10.88 -2.72 5.76
CA ILE A 57 -11.58 -3.78 5.03
C ILE A 57 -11.05 -3.92 3.59
N GLY A 58 -10.70 -2.80 2.93
CA GLY A 58 -10.20 -2.84 1.55
C GLY A 58 -9.00 -3.80 1.39
N PRO A 59 -7.89 -3.55 2.09
CA PRO A 59 -6.73 -4.45 2.05
C PRO A 59 -7.01 -5.89 2.49
N LEU A 60 -8.00 -6.10 3.38
CA LEU A 60 -8.38 -7.43 3.88
C LEU A 60 -9.31 -8.21 2.92
N SER A 61 -9.82 -7.55 1.88
CA SER A 61 -10.82 -8.10 0.95
C SER A 61 -10.29 -8.20 -0.47
N ASN A 62 -9.01 -8.52 -0.64
CA ASN A 62 -8.39 -8.63 -1.96
C ASN A 62 -9.06 -9.75 -2.79
N PRO A 63 -9.73 -9.42 -3.91
CA PRO A 63 -10.45 -10.40 -4.71
C PRO A 63 -9.55 -11.42 -5.41
N ALA A 64 -8.25 -11.14 -5.56
CA ALA A 64 -7.28 -12.08 -6.10
C ALA A 64 -6.90 -13.20 -5.11
N LEU A 65 -7.39 -13.16 -3.85
CA LEU A 65 -7.08 -14.14 -2.81
C LEU A 65 -5.59 -14.39 -2.63
N ALA A 66 -4.80 -13.32 -2.73
CA ALA A 66 -3.35 -13.37 -2.60
C ALA A 66 -2.94 -14.04 -1.30
N LYS A 67 -1.92 -14.90 -1.35
CA LYS A 67 -1.41 -15.62 -0.16
C LYS A 67 -0.27 -14.88 0.53
N MET A 68 0.20 -13.80 -0.05
CA MET A 68 1.22 -12.91 0.51
C MET A 68 0.77 -11.47 0.39
N GLN A 69 1.08 -10.64 1.38
CA GLN A 69 0.66 -9.24 1.39
C GLN A 69 1.63 -8.36 2.19
N LEU A 70 1.91 -7.18 1.64
CA LEU A 70 2.43 -6.03 2.39
C LEU A 70 1.26 -5.07 2.65
N MET A 71 1.08 -4.66 3.89
CA MET A 71 -0.01 -3.76 4.30
C MET A 71 0.54 -2.63 5.16
N GLY A 72 0.33 -1.39 4.74
CA GLY A 72 0.58 -0.21 5.53
C GLY A 72 -0.58 0.17 6.43
N VAL A 73 -0.28 0.74 7.60
CA VAL A 73 -1.28 1.21 8.57
C VAL A 73 -0.91 2.59 9.11
N TYR A 74 -1.91 3.41 9.38
CA TYR A 74 -1.72 4.79 9.84
C TYR A 74 -1.46 4.93 11.36
N ASP A 75 -1.60 3.86 12.14
CA ASP A 75 -1.37 3.85 13.59
C ASP A 75 -0.57 2.59 13.97
N ALA A 76 0.51 2.77 14.71
CA ALA A 76 1.38 1.69 15.18
C ALA A 76 0.62 0.60 15.97
N LYS A 77 -0.45 0.98 16.68
CA LYS A 77 -1.30 0.04 17.44
C LYS A 77 -2.01 -0.99 16.57
N LEU A 78 -2.11 -0.76 15.27
CA LEU A 78 -2.78 -1.63 14.31
C LEU A 78 -1.84 -2.67 13.70
N VAL A 79 -0.54 -2.49 13.82
CA VAL A 79 0.48 -3.35 13.17
C VAL A 79 0.30 -4.81 13.56
N GLU A 80 0.34 -5.13 14.83
CA GLU A 80 0.18 -6.51 15.30
C GLU A 80 -1.24 -7.08 15.16
N PRO A 81 -2.32 -6.34 15.53
CA PRO A 81 -3.67 -6.85 15.35
C PRO A 81 -3.99 -7.21 13.90
N LEU A 82 -3.62 -6.35 12.95
CA LEU A 82 -3.92 -6.61 11.53
C LEU A 82 -3.05 -7.72 10.95
N ALA A 83 -1.80 -7.89 11.39
CA ALA A 83 -0.99 -9.05 11.03
C ALA A 83 -1.68 -10.36 11.46
N LYS A 84 -2.22 -10.42 12.68
CA LYS A 84 -3.00 -11.58 13.16
C LYS A 84 -4.28 -11.80 12.35
N VAL A 85 -4.97 -10.74 11.95
CA VAL A 85 -6.15 -10.84 11.08
C VAL A 85 -5.76 -11.43 9.73
N LEU A 86 -4.68 -10.97 9.10
CA LEU A 86 -4.20 -11.52 7.82
C LEU A 86 -3.86 -13.02 7.93
N VAL A 87 -3.19 -13.43 9.00
CA VAL A 87 -2.93 -14.85 9.30
C VAL A 87 -4.24 -15.63 9.41
N ASN A 88 -5.23 -15.13 10.17
CA ASN A 88 -6.52 -15.77 10.34
C ASN A 88 -7.34 -15.85 9.04
N LEU A 89 -7.13 -14.92 8.10
CA LEU A 89 -7.68 -14.95 6.75
C LEU A 89 -6.97 -15.96 5.83
N GLY A 90 -5.94 -16.65 6.32
CA GLY A 90 -5.24 -17.71 5.61
C GLY A 90 -4.11 -17.22 4.69
N LEU A 91 -3.60 -16.01 4.94
CA LEU A 91 -2.37 -15.56 4.28
C LEU A 91 -1.18 -16.31 4.91
N ARG A 92 -0.25 -16.71 4.04
CA ARG A 92 0.92 -17.49 4.47
C ARG A 92 2.09 -16.62 4.89
N ARG A 93 2.30 -15.52 4.19
CA ARG A 93 3.46 -14.64 4.42
C ARG A 93 3.10 -13.19 4.18
N GLY A 94 3.68 -12.30 4.96
CA GLY A 94 3.52 -10.87 4.72
C GLY A 94 4.06 -10.01 5.84
N MET A 95 3.81 -8.72 5.70
CA MET A 95 4.19 -7.71 6.68
C MET A 95 3.07 -6.70 6.83
N VAL A 96 2.85 -6.26 8.07
CA VAL A 96 2.11 -5.03 8.35
C VAL A 96 3.11 -4.00 8.85
N VAL A 97 3.10 -2.81 8.25
CA VAL A 97 4.12 -1.79 8.48
C VAL A 97 3.52 -0.45 8.90
N TYR A 98 4.26 0.27 9.73
CA TYR A 98 3.97 1.65 10.11
C TYR A 98 5.27 2.43 10.20
N GLY A 99 5.41 3.49 9.42
CA GLY A 99 6.64 4.26 9.28
C GLY A 99 6.51 5.69 9.77
N ASN A 100 6.73 5.96 11.07
CA ASN A 100 6.86 7.32 11.61
C ASN A 100 5.73 8.29 11.17
N GLY A 101 4.48 7.84 11.25
CA GLY A 101 3.30 8.63 10.86
C GLY A 101 2.84 8.41 9.41
N ILE A 102 3.46 7.49 8.69
CA ILE A 102 3.11 7.13 7.31
C ILE A 102 2.72 5.65 7.28
N ASP A 103 1.73 5.30 6.47
CA ASP A 103 1.24 3.94 6.25
C ASP A 103 2.11 3.14 5.24
N GLU A 104 3.42 3.35 5.32
CA GLU A 104 4.45 2.71 4.48
C GLU A 104 5.74 2.51 5.27
N ALA A 105 6.69 1.73 4.73
CA ALA A 105 8.07 1.80 5.16
C ALA A 105 8.65 3.17 4.79
N THR A 106 9.39 3.80 5.71
CA THR A 106 9.75 5.21 5.53
C THR A 106 11.25 5.49 5.65
N LEU A 107 11.69 6.52 4.94
CA LEU A 107 13.02 7.10 5.11
C LEU A 107 13.06 8.22 6.17
N THR A 108 11.91 8.64 6.71
CA THR A 108 11.87 9.78 7.65
C THR A 108 12.16 9.39 9.10
N GLY A 109 12.19 8.09 9.39
CA GLY A 109 12.40 7.59 10.74
C GLY A 109 12.32 6.07 10.82
N PRO A 110 12.12 5.52 12.02
CA PRO A 110 11.96 4.09 12.19
C PRO A 110 10.65 3.59 11.60
N THR A 111 10.69 2.38 11.03
CA THR A 111 9.52 1.63 10.57
C THR A 111 9.28 0.45 11.49
N MET A 112 8.11 0.40 12.12
CA MET A 112 7.63 -0.77 12.88
C MET A 112 7.04 -1.78 11.91
N ILE A 113 7.42 -3.03 12.04
CA ILE A 113 7.01 -4.13 11.17
C ILE A 113 6.50 -5.28 12.04
N CYS A 114 5.34 -5.84 11.70
CA CYS A 114 4.95 -7.17 12.13
C CYS A 114 4.97 -8.09 10.91
N GLU A 115 6.02 -8.89 10.80
CA GLU A 115 6.16 -9.94 9.80
C GLU A 115 5.40 -11.18 10.25
N PHE A 116 4.76 -11.87 9.32
CA PHE A 116 4.19 -13.19 9.55
C PHE A 116 4.61 -14.18 8.46
N ASN A 117 4.85 -15.42 8.90
CA ASN A 117 5.22 -16.53 8.02
C ASN A 117 4.64 -17.84 8.56
N ASP A 118 3.76 -18.48 7.79
CA ASP A 118 3.07 -19.74 8.13
C ASP A 118 2.51 -19.74 9.57
N GLY A 119 1.83 -18.66 9.96
CA GLY A 119 1.18 -18.50 11.26
C GLY A 119 2.05 -17.94 12.40
N VAL A 120 3.36 -17.88 12.21
CA VAL A 120 4.27 -17.29 13.19
C VAL A 120 4.42 -15.80 12.91
N THR A 121 4.25 -14.97 13.94
CA THR A 121 4.41 -13.51 13.86
C THR A 121 5.64 -13.04 14.62
N LYS A 122 6.33 -12.05 14.08
CA LYS A 122 7.47 -11.39 14.70
C LYS A 122 7.37 -9.88 14.50
N THR A 123 7.40 -9.11 15.60
CA THR A 123 7.40 -7.65 15.56
C THR A 123 8.82 -7.14 15.81
N TYR A 124 9.25 -6.18 15.00
CA TYR A 124 10.54 -5.52 15.11
C TYR A 124 10.47 -4.13 14.47
N THR A 125 11.52 -3.36 14.66
CA THR A 125 11.68 -2.03 14.06
C THR A 125 12.96 -2.02 13.25
N ILE A 126 12.93 -1.35 12.10
CA ILE A 126 14.12 -1.06 11.29
C ILE A 126 14.25 0.43 11.08
N THR A 127 15.46 0.86 10.79
CA THR A 127 15.76 2.24 10.37
C THR A 127 16.30 2.25 8.93
N PRO A 128 16.21 3.38 8.21
CA PRO A 128 16.79 3.49 6.87
C PRO A 128 18.28 3.11 6.83
N GLU A 129 19.03 3.47 7.85
CA GLU A 129 20.46 3.23 7.95
C GLU A 129 20.80 1.74 8.04
N GLU A 130 19.97 0.95 8.72
CA GLU A 130 20.15 -0.51 8.84
C GLU A 130 19.97 -1.25 7.51
N VAL A 131 19.26 -0.65 6.56
CA VAL A 131 19.09 -1.19 5.20
C VAL A 131 19.96 -0.47 4.15
N GLY A 132 20.92 0.34 4.61
CA GLY A 132 21.89 1.02 3.73
C GLY A 132 21.34 2.26 3.02
N LEU A 133 20.20 2.78 3.47
CA LEU A 133 19.58 3.98 2.94
C LEU A 133 19.85 5.19 3.84
N LYS A 134 19.74 6.38 3.28
CA LYS A 134 19.90 7.62 4.03
C LYS A 134 18.56 8.13 4.52
N ARG A 135 18.54 8.60 5.77
CA ARG A 135 17.38 9.31 6.30
C ARG A 135 17.16 10.63 5.55
N CYS A 136 15.90 10.98 5.36
CA CYS A 136 15.48 12.24 4.75
C CYS A 136 14.38 12.92 5.58
N GLU A 137 13.99 14.12 5.21
CA GLU A 137 12.83 14.79 5.77
C GLU A 137 11.59 14.50 4.94
N LEU A 138 10.39 14.60 5.56
CA LEU A 138 9.13 14.37 4.86
C LEU A 138 8.96 15.26 3.61
N LYS A 139 9.45 16.51 3.67
CA LYS A 139 9.44 17.43 2.54
C LYS A 139 10.15 16.90 1.29
N ASP A 140 11.18 16.05 1.47
CA ASP A 140 11.97 15.48 0.36
C ASP A 140 11.19 14.39 -0.38
N LEU A 141 10.13 13.85 0.23
CA LEU A 141 9.25 12.83 -0.34
C LEU A 141 7.97 13.40 -0.95
N LEU A 142 7.68 14.68 -0.72
CA LEU A 142 6.45 15.29 -1.21
C LEU A 142 6.38 15.26 -2.74
N GLY A 143 5.23 14.87 -3.23
CA GLY A 143 4.83 14.99 -4.62
C GLY A 143 4.02 16.27 -4.89
N GLY A 144 3.31 16.26 -5.99
CA GLY A 144 2.42 17.33 -6.43
C GLY A 144 1.09 16.78 -6.95
N VAL A 145 0.59 17.36 -8.04
CA VAL A 145 -0.59 16.87 -8.73
C VAL A 145 -0.32 15.54 -9.46
N ALA A 146 -1.36 14.91 -9.97
CA ALA A 146 -1.26 13.57 -10.57
C ALA A 146 -0.23 13.50 -11.71
N GLU A 147 -0.19 14.50 -12.55
CA GLU A 147 0.73 14.60 -13.70
C GLU A 147 2.19 14.71 -13.23
N GLU A 148 2.46 15.53 -12.22
CA GLU A 148 3.79 15.68 -11.64
C GLU A 148 4.25 14.38 -10.98
N ASN A 149 3.38 13.71 -10.23
CA ASN A 149 3.66 12.42 -9.60
C ASN A 149 3.89 11.31 -10.64
N ALA A 150 3.16 11.34 -11.75
CA ALA A 150 3.38 10.43 -12.87
C ALA A 150 4.75 10.65 -13.53
N GLU A 151 5.20 11.90 -13.65
CA GLU A 151 6.54 12.21 -14.16
C GLU A 151 7.63 11.75 -13.20
N ILE A 152 7.48 12.01 -11.89
CA ILE A 152 8.38 11.50 -10.85
C ILE A 152 8.49 9.98 -10.97
N THR A 153 7.36 9.27 -11.08
CA THR A 153 7.33 7.80 -11.22
C THR A 153 8.08 7.35 -12.48
N ARG A 154 7.86 7.97 -13.64
CA ARG A 154 8.61 7.65 -14.88
C ARG A 154 10.11 7.88 -14.70
N ASN A 155 10.50 8.94 -14.02
CA ASN A 155 11.89 9.27 -13.78
C ASN A 155 12.57 8.27 -12.83
N ILE A 156 11.86 7.81 -11.80
CA ILE A 156 12.32 6.73 -10.91
C ILE A 156 12.52 5.43 -11.70
N LEU A 157 11.50 4.98 -12.43
CA LEU A 157 11.53 3.72 -13.18
C LEU A 157 12.55 3.72 -14.32
N SER A 158 12.81 4.88 -14.93
CA SER A 158 13.85 5.04 -15.97
C SER A 158 15.26 5.24 -15.42
N GLY A 159 15.42 5.33 -14.07
CA GLY A 159 16.70 5.56 -13.42
C GLY A 159 17.24 6.99 -13.50
N LYS A 160 16.43 7.94 -13.96
CA LYS A 160 16.78 9.37 -14.02
C LYS A 160 16.69 10.03 -12.65
N GLU A 161 15.70 9.66 -11.85
CA GLU A 161 15.54 10.14 -10.48
C GLU A 161 16.48 9.40 -9.54
N ARG A 162 17.16 10.15 -8.69
CA ARG A 162 18.09 9.64 -7.66
C ARG A 162 17.75 10.29 -6.32
N GLY A 163 18.09 9.60 -5.21
CA GLY A 163 17.90 10.13 -3.87
C GLY A 163 16.57 9.74 -3.22
N PRO A 164 16.02 10.56 -2.29
CA PRO A 164 14.97 10.13 -1.37
C PRO A 164 13.73 9.56 -2.05
N LYS A 165 13.23 10.17 -3.11
CA LYS A 165 12.03 9.69 -3.81
C LYS A 165 12.24 8.33 -4.45
N ARG A 166 13.41 8.08 -5.05
CA ARG A 166 13.78 6.78 -5.61
C ARG A 166 13.98 5.74 -4.51
N ASP A 167 14.59 6.15 -3.39
CA ASP A 167 14.92 5.25 -2.28
C ASP A 167 13.69 4.85 -1.46
N ALA A 168 12.59 5.62 -1.54
CA ALA A 168 11.32 5.35 -0.89
C ALA A 168 10.43 4.37 -1.69
N VAL A 169 10.71 4.14 -2.98
CA VAL A 169 9.99 3.22 -3.88
C VAL A 169 10.76 1.91 -4.03
#